data_8d0ceee319c246cfc747e08e884c1e60
#
_entry.id   8d0ceee319c246cfc747e08e884c1e60
#
_cell.length_a   1.000
_cell.length_b   1.000
_cell.length_c   1.000
_cell.angle_alpha   90.00
_cell.angle_beta   90.00
_cell.angle_gamma   90.00
#
_symmetry.space_group_name_H-M   'P 1'
#
loop_
_entity.id
_entity.type
_entity.pdbx_description
1 polymer ?
#
loop_
_entity_poly.entity_id
_entity_poly.type
_entity_poly.pdbx_seq_one_letter_code
_entity_poly.pdbx_strand_id
1 'polypeptide(L)'
;DLTRQIQLVSSTIRQQDWETAVKHSEKLEKLWEQKAKWWPVFLDHQEMDNIEFSLARVKEYVTSKDDALSLGQLSELKLMIEHIPRKEAVNLENIF
;
A
#
# COMPACT_ATOMS: atom_id res chain seq x y z
N ASP A 1 -2.09 -9.28 -4.42
CA ASP A 1 -1.81 -8.96 -3.03
C ASP A 1 -1.26 -7.54 -2.87
N LEU A 2 -1.19 -7.07 -1.67
CA LEU A 2 -0.79 -5.68 -1.39
C LEU A 2 0.65 -5.38 -1.83
N THR A 3 1.58 -6.27 -1.53
CA THR A 3 2.98 -6.08 -1.90
C THR A 3 3.15 -5.97 -3.41
N ARG A 4 2.48 -6.84 -4.14
CA ARG A 4 2.52 -6.82 -5.61
C ARG A 4 1.93 -5.53 -6.16
N GLN A 5 0.83 -5.07 -5.58
CA GLN A 5 0.19 -3.83 -6.02
C GLN A 5 1.10 -2.62 -5.76
N ILE A 6 1.80 -2.60 -4.63
CA ILE A 6 2.79 -1.55 -4.33
C ILE A 6 3.88 -1.53 -5.41
N GLN A 7 4.36 -2.71 -5.81
CA GLN A 7 5.38 -2.83 -6.84
C GLN A 7 4.88 -2.33 -8.20
N LEU A 8 3.62 -2.56 -8.52
CA LEU A 8 3.01 -2.06 -9.75
C LEU A 8 2.97 -0.53 -9.77
N VAL A 9 2.59 0.09 -8.66
CA VAL A 9 2.60 1.55 -8.56
C VAL A 9 4.03 2.07 -8.76
N SER A 10 4.99 1.50 -8.05
CA SER A 10 6.39 1.91 -8.14
C SER A 10 6.94 1.80 -9.57
N SER A 11 6.63 0.70 -10.24
CA SER A 11 7.07 0.46 -11.61
C SER A 11 6.55 1.52 -12.58
N THR A 12 5.26 1.87 -12.47
CA THR A 12 4.65 2.89 -13.34
C THR A 12 5.22 4.27 -13.07
N ILE A 13 5.57 4.58 -11.80
CA ILE A 13 6.23 5.84 -11.47
C ILE A 13 7.62 5.92 -12.11
N ARG A 14 8.39 4.82 -12.04
CA ARG A 14 9.71 4.76 -12.67
C ARG A 14 9.65 4.94 -14.17
N GLN A 15 8.56 4.51 -14.79
CA GLN A 15 8.31 4.68 -16.22
C GLN A 15 7.75 6.06 -16.56
N GLN A 16 7.54 6.92 -15.56
CA GLN A 16 6.93 8.24 -15.73
C GLN A 16 5.50 8.17 -16.29
N ASP A 17 4.84 7.02 -16.10
CA ASP A 17 3.45 6.82 -16.52
C ASP A 17 2.51 7.18 -15.35
N TRP A 18 2.34 8.46 -15.15
CA TRP A 18 1.58 8.99 -14.01
C TRP A 18 0.09 8.65 -14.06
N GLU A 19 -0.49 8.59 -15.26
CA GLU A 19 -1.89 8.23 -15.40
C GLU A 19 -2.15 6.82 -14.86
N THR A 20 -1.31 5.87 -15.26
CA THR A 20 -1.41 4.48 -14.78
C THR A 20 -1.03 4.39 -13.30
N ALA A 21 -0.05 5.18 -12.87
CA ALA A 21 0.35 5.20 -11.45
C ALA A 21 -0.81 5.64 -10.55
N VAL A 22 -1.59 6.64 -10.96
CA VAL A 22 -2.79 7.06 -10.22
C VAL A 22 -3.79 5.91 -10.13
N LYS A 23 -4.06 5.24 -11.23
CA LYS A 23 -5.01 4.10 -11.26
C LYS A 23 -4.56 2.97 -10.36
N HIS A 24 -3.28 2.64 -10.38
CA HIS A 24 -2.72 1.59 -9.52
C HIS A 24 -2.73 1.99 -8.05
N SER A 25 -2.51 3.27 -7.74
CA SER A 25 -2.57 3.74 -6.34
C SER A 25 -4.00 3.69 -5.80
N GLU A 26 -5.00 4.00 -6.61
CA GLU A 26 -6.40 3.87 -6.24
C GLU A 26 -6.77 2.42 -5.98
N LYS A 27 -6.27 1.51 -6.81
CA LYS A 27 -6.49 0.07 -6.62
C LYS A 27 -5.84 -0.43 -5.34
N LEU A 28 -4.66 0.09 -5.01
CA LEU A 28 -3.97 -0.25 -3.77
C LEU A 28 -4.82 0.12 -2.55
N GLU A 29 -5.38 1.33 -2.55
CA GLU A 29 -6.27 1.80 -1.50
C GLU A 29 -7.50 0.90 -1.37
N LYS A 30 -8.12 0.54 -2.50
CA LYS A 30 -9.28 -0.34 -2.52
C LYS A 30 -8.95 -1.74 -2.00
N LEU A 31 -7.78 -2.28 -2.33
CA LEU A 31 -7.37 -3.58 -1.83
C LEU A 31 -7.23 -3.56 -0.31
N TRP A 32 -6.69 -2.49 0.24
CA TRP A 32 -6.61 -2.33 1.69
C TRP A 32 -8.01 -2.28 2.31
N GLU A 33 -8.91 -1.47 1.75
CA GLU A 33 -10.27 -1.30 2.25
C GLU A 33 -11.10 -2.60 2.17
N GLN A 34 -10.93 -3.37 1.11
CA GLN A 34 -11.66 -4.64 0.94
C GLN A 34 -11.34 -5.64 2.04
N LYS A 35 -10.17 -5.51 2.66
CA LYS A 35 -9.73 -6.44 3.70
C LYS A 35 -9.79 -5.83 5.10
N ALA A 36 -10.47 -4.69 5.22
CA ALA A 36 -10.53 -3.92 6.46
C ALA A 36 -11.04 -4.72 7.66
N LYS A 37 -11.97 -5.64 7.44
CA LYS A 37 -12.52 -6.47 8.51
C LYS A 37 -11.51 -7.45 9.09
N TRP A 38 -10.44 -7.77 8.36
CA TRP A 38 -9.40 -8.70 8.80
C TRP A 38 -8.27 -8.02 9.55
N TRP A 39 -8.00 -6.74 9.24
CA TRP A 39 -6.84 -6.05 9.79
C TRP A 39 -6.84 -5.98 11.31
N PRO A 40 -7.97 -5.76 12.01
CA PRO A 40 -7.97 -5.74 13.47
C PRO A 40 -7.56 -7.06 14.12
N VAL A 41 -7.57 -8.16 13.37
CA VAL A 41 -7.11 -9.46 13.86
C VAL A 41 -5.59 -9.49 13.98
N PHE A 42 -4.89 -8.76 13.11
CA PHE A 42 -3.43 -8.80 12.99
C PHE A 42 -2.73 -7.54 13.47
N LEU A 43 -3.43 -6.41 13.45
CA LEU A 43 -2.85 -5.09 13.69
C LEU A 43 -3.60 -4.37 14.79
N ASP A 44 -2.88 -3.61 15.60
CA ASP A 44 -3.53 -2.71 16.53
C ASP A 44 -3.99 -1.44 15.78
N HIS A 45 -4.73 -0.60 16.49
CA HIS A 45 -5.32 0.60 15.91
C HIS A 45 -4.26 1.57 15.38
N GLN A 46 -3.15 1.70 16.10
CA GLN A 46 -2.05 2.58 15.70
C GLN A 46 -1.38 2.10 14.41
N GLU A 47 -1.19 0.80 14.28
CA GLU A 47 -0.60 0.22 13.08
C GLU A 47 -1.49 0.41 11.86
N MET A 48 -2.81 0.23 12.05
CA MET A 48 -3.78 0.47 10.99
C MET A 48 -3.77 1.92 10.54
N ASP A 49 -3.74 2.86 11.50
CA ASP A 49 -3.70 4.29 11.20
C ASP A 49 -2.43 4.65 10.43
N ASN A 50 -1.29 4.10 10.83
CA ASN A 50 -0.02 4.39 10.16
C ASN A 50 -0.05 3.98 8.69
N ILE A 51 -0.64 2.83 8.40
CA ILE A 51 -0.76 2.35 7.02
C ILE A 51 -1.74 3.23 6.24
N GLU A 52 -2.87 3.59 6.84
CA GLU A 52 -3.86 4.44 6.18
C GLU A 52 -3.32 5.83 5.89
N PHE A 53 -2.54 6.39 6.81
CA PHE A 53 -1.86 7.68 6.58
C PHE A 53 -0.82 7.57 5.46
N SER A 54 -0.09 6.46 5.41
CA SER A 54 0.87 6.20 4.35
C SER A 54 0.19 6.10 2.99
N LEU A 55 -0.94 5.42 2.90
CA LEU A 55 -1.74 5.33 1.67
C LEU A 55 -2.21 6.70 1.21
N ALA A 56 -2.63 7.56 2.14
CA ALA A 56 -3.05 8.92 1.82
C ALA A 56 -1.88 9.72 1.24
N ARG A 57 -0.67 9.58 1.81
CA ARG A 57 0.52 10.26 1.30
C ARG A 57 0.92 9.75 -0.09
N VAL A 58 0.84 8.45 -0.31
CA VAL A 58 1.10 7.86 -1.64
C VAL A 58 0.19 8.51 -2.67
N LYS A 59 -1.10 8.56 -2.39
CA LYS A 59 -2.09 9.14 -3.30
C LYS A 59 -1.75 10.59 -3.64
N GLU A 60 -1.41 11.38 -2.62
CA GLU A 60 -1.07 12.79 -2.79
C GLU A 60 0.19 12.98 -3.62
N TYR A 61 1.25 12.22 -3.31
CA TYR A 61 2.52 12.33 -4.01
C TYR A 61 2.41 11.88 -5.47
N VAL A 62 1.65 10.82 -5.73
CA VAL A 62 1.43 10.32 -7.09
C VAL A 62 0.63 11.35 -7.89
N THR A 63 -0.42 11.92 -7.31
CA THR A 63 -1.24 12.95 -7.95
C THR A 63 -0.39 14.18 -8.28
N SER A 64 0.55 14.53 -7.41
CA SER A 64 1.45 15.66 -7.60
C SER A 64 2.64 15.36 -8.52
N LYS A 65 2.74 14.11 -8.99
CA LYS A 65 3.82 13.65 -9.88
C LYS A 65 5.20 13.82 -9.27
N ASP A 66 5.30 13.60 -7.97
CA ASP A 66 6.58 13.65 -7.25
C ASP A 66 7.15 12.24 -7.16
N ASP A 67 8.13 11.93 -8.00
CA ASP A 67 8.69 10.59 -8.07
C ASP A 67 9.47 10.20 -6.81
N ALA A 68 10.30 11.08 -6.30
CA ALA A 68 11.12 10.78 -5.11
C ALA A 68 10.26 10.53 -3.88
N LEU A 69 9.30 11.41 -3.61
CA LEU A 69 8.41 11.26 -2.47
C LEU A 69 7.49 10.04 -2.61
N SER A 70 6.96 9.83 -3.81
CA SER A 70 6.10 8.68 -4.10
C SER A 70 6.84 7.37 -3.85
N LEU A 71 8.02 7.22 -4.42
CA LEU A 71 8.81 5.99 -4.31
C LEU A 71 9.26 5.76 -2.86
N GLY A 72 9.66 6.81 -2.17
CA GLY A 72 10.05 6.72 -0.76
C GLY A 72 8.89 6.27 0.12
N GLN A 73 7.71 6.84 -0.11
CA GLN A 73 6.52 6.49 0.67
C GLN A 73 6.07 5.06 0.38
N LEU A 74 6.16 4.63 -0.89
CA LEU A 74 5.82 3.26 -1.27
C LEU A 74 6.78 2.25 -0.63
N SER A 75 8.06 2.60 -0.51
CA SER A 75 9.04 1.76 0.19
C SER A 75 8.69 1.60 1.66
N GLU A 76 8.31 2.69 2.32
CA GLU A 76 7.89 2.66 3.73
C GLU A 76 6.63 1.81 3.90
N LEU A 77 5.65 2.01 3.03
CA LEU A 77 4.41 1.24 3.05
C LEU A 77 4.68 -0.25 2.88
N LYS A 78 5.56 -0.59 1.95
CA LYS A 78 5.95 -1.99 1.72
C LYS A 78 6.54 -2.62 2.97
N LEU A 79 7.44 -1.89 3.65
CA LEU A 79 8.04 -2.37 4.89
C LEU A 79 6.98 -2.59 5.98
N MET A 80 6.04 -1.69 6.12
CA MET A 80 4.96 -1.85 7.10
C MET A 80 4.12 -3.08 6.80
N ILE A 81 3.78 -3.31 5.54
CA ILE A 81 3.00 -4.48 5.13
C ILE A 81 3.80 -5.77 5.39
N GLU A 82 5.09 -5.77 5.10
CA GLU A 82 5.95 -6.94 5.31
C GLU A 82 6.14 -7.27 6.79
N HIS A 83 5.93 -6.30 7.68
CA HIS A 83 6.04 -6.50 9.12
C HIS A 83 4.74 -6.99 9.77
N ILE A 84 3.65 -7.12 9.00
CA ILE A 84 2.41 -7.70 9.51
C ILE A 84 2.66 -9.17 9.88
N PRO A 85 2.23 -9.63 11.07
CA PRO A 85 2.47 -11.02 11.50
C PRO A 85 1.85 -12.03 10.56
N ARG A 86 2.65 -12.67 9.74
CA ARG A 86 2.17 -13.65 8.75
C ARG A 86 1.89 -15.02 9.33
N LYS A 87 2.42 -15.27 10.49
CA LYS A 87 2.21 -16.50 11.23
C LYS A 87 0.73 -16.76 11.50
N GLU A 88 0.01 -15.72 11.87
CA GLU A 88 -1.42 -15.76 12.11
C GLU A 88 -2.22 -15.66 10.83
N ALA A 89 -1.58 -15.23 9.75
CA ALA A 89 -2.22 -14.99 8.47
C ALA A 89 -2.02 -16.13 7.48
N VAL A 90 -1.34 -17.21 7.86
CA VAL A 90 -1.00 -18.30 6.94
C VAL A 90 -2.22 -18.90 6.25
N ASN A 91 -3.35 -18.97 6.96
CA ASN A 91 -4.62 -19.45 6.40
C ASN A 91 -5.44 -18.36 5.72
N LEU A 92 -4.90 -17.14 5.68
CA LEU A 92 -5.55 -15.97 5.12
C LEU A 92 -4.64 -15.30 4.09
N GLU A 93 -3.83 -16.10 3.41
CA GLU A 93 -2.82 -15.60 2.47
C GLU A 93 -3.37 -14.72 1.36
N ASN A 94 -4.64 -14.86 1.03
CA ASN A 94 -5.29 -13.99 0.05
C ASN A 94 -5.50 -12.56 0.56
N ILE A 95 -5.30 -12.32 1.83
CA ILE A 95 -5.43 -10.99 2.43
C ILE A 95 -4.20 -10.14 2.09
N PHE A 96 -3.07 -10.77 1.95
CA PHE A 96 -1.80 -10.09 1.65
C PHE A 96 -1.48 -10.17 0.18
#